data_4839cb3487c21e6963c5628b8acbbaf0
#
_entry.id   4839cb3487c21e6963c5628b8acbbaf0
#
_cell.length_a   1.000
_cell.length_b   1.000
_cell.length_c   1.000
_cell.angle_alpha   90.00
_cell.angle_beta   90.00
_cell.angle_gamma   90.00
#
_symmetry.space_group_name_H-M   'P 1'
#
loop_
_entity.id
_entity.type
_entity.pdbx_description
1 polymer ?
#
loop_
_entity_poly.entity_id
_entity_poly.type
_entity_poly.pdbx_seq_one_letter_code
_entity_poly.pdbx_strand_id
1 'polypeptide(L)'
;MGLMSMAFLRDDAEGEMPRRHYGLPPRDDPEYDRVAARALLDATRVDETQLAERATGYYWGEPCLHEYAEEIRIEAEAKGDDRMEQLARRFQRKK
;
A
#
# COMPACT_ATOMS: atom_id res chain seq x y z
N MET A 1 1.37 28.01 23.64
CA MET A 1 1.37 27.83 23.35
C MET A 1 1.26 27.29 22.93
N GLY A 2 1.31 27.37 22.84
CA GLY A 2 1.46 26.80 22.22
C GLY A 2 1.26 26.30 21.63
N LEU A 3 1.34 26.25 21.51
CA LEU A 3 1.31 25.70 20.94
C LEU A 3 1.04 25.26 20.34
N MET A 4 1.11 25.24 20.33
CA MET A 4 1.05 24.72 19.76
C MET A 4 0.66 24.25 19.17
N SER A 5 0.70 24.41 19.09
CA SER A 5 0.53 23.93 18.49
C SER A 5 0.19 23.58 17.83
N MET A 6 0.22 23.55 17.76
CA MET A 6 0.14 23.15 17.10
C MET A 6 0.00 22.73 16.51
N ALA A 7 0.09 22.83 16.50
CA ALA A 7 0.22 22.32 15.92
C ALA A 7 -0.01 21.87 15.41
N PHE A 8 -0.01 21.91 15.37
CA PHE A 8 -0.11 21.27 14.83
C PHE A 8 -0.39 20.99 14.21
N LEU A 9 -0.56 21.02 14.27
CA LEU A 9 -0.77 20.59 13.66
C LEU A 9 -1.00 20.41 12.95
N ARG A 10 -1.00 20.47 12.89
CA ARG A 10 -1.07 20.15 12.09
C ARG A 10 -1.43 19.76 11.47
N ASP A 11 -1.51 19.64 11.43
CA ASP A 11 -1.76 19.06 10.82
C ASP A 11 -2.30 18.88 10.15
N ASP A 12 -2.33 19.00 10.05
CA ASP A 12 -2.70 18.67 9.40
C ASP A 12 -3.04 18.47 8.77
N ALA A 13 -2.94 18.63 8.72
CA ALA A 13 -3.02 18.29 8.07
C ALA A 13 -3.46 17.95 7.52
N GLU A 14 -3.38 17.94 7.49
CA GLU A 14 -3.62 17.44 6.92
C GLU A 14 -4.34 17.09 6.27
N GLY A 15 -4.52 17.27 6.17
CA GLY A 15 -5.10 16.99 5.60
C GLY A 15 -5.38 16.64 4.70
N GLU A 16 -4.93 16.66 4.21
CA GLU A 16 -4.94 16.20 3.46
C GLU A 16 -4.89 15.14 3.25
N MET A 17 -4.73 14.93 3.20
CA MET A 17 -4.65 14.00 3.06
C MET A 17 -4.56 13.08 3.18
N PRO A 18 -4.96 13.33 3.04
CA PRO A 18 -4.84 12.14 3.53
C PRO A 18 -4.10 11.25 2.83
N ARG A 19 -3.25 11.50 2.43
CA ARG A 19 -2.57 10.67 1.87
C ARG A 19 -1.88 9.94 2.82
N ARG A 20 -2.20 8.74 3.00
CA ARG A 20 -1.46 7.86 3.66
C ARG A 20 -0.17 7.82 3.06
N HIS A 21 0.86 7.65 3.82
CA HIS A 21 2.16 7.60 3.32
C HIS A 21 2.55 6.18 3.11
N TYR A 22 2.51 5.72 1.91
CA TYR A 22 2.82 4.33 1.57
C TYR A 22 4.28 4.09 1.26
N GLY A 23 5.13 5.10 1.41
CA GLY A 23 6.55 4.96 1.12
C GLY A 23 6.86 4.80 -0.35
N LEU A 24 5.99 5.34 -1.22
CA LEU A 24 6.18 5.19 -2.65
C LEU A 24 7.35 6.04 -3.14
N PRO A 25 8.25 5.46 -3.94
CA PRO A 25 9.32 6.24 -4.56
C PRO A 25 8.78 6.98 -5.77
N PRO A 26 9.62 7.76 -6.48
CA PRO A 26 9.18 8.40 -7.72
C PRO A 26 8.69 7.36 -8.73
N ARG A 27 7.73 7.76 -9.57
CA ARG A 27 7.11 6.84 -10.52
C ARG A 27 8.10 6.14 -11.43
N ASP A 28 9.21 6.79 -11.75
CA ASP A 28 10.22 6.21 -12.65
C ASP A 28 11.25 5.36 -11.93
N ASP A 29 11.11 5.18 -10.62
CA ASP A 29 12.02 4.33 -9.85
C ASP A 29 11.74 2.87 -10.18
N PRO A 30 12.79 2.06 -10.42
CA PRO A 30 12.58 0.64 -10.72
C PRO A 30 11.86 -0.13 -9.63
N GLU A 31 11.90 0.36 -8.38
CA GLU A 31 11.22 -0.30 -7.27
C GLU A 31 9.77 0.16 -7.10
N TYR A 32 9.31 1.10 -7.92
CA TYR A 32 7.98 1.64 -7.73
C TYR A 32 6.90 0.55 -7.72
N ASP A 33 6.96 -0.35 -8.71
CA ASP A 33 5.93 -1.37 -8.82
C ASP A 33 5.95 -2.32 -7.63
N ARG A 34 7.14 -2.67 -7.15
CA ARG A 34 7.24 -3.54 -5.98
C ARG A 34 6.63 -2.88 -4.75
N VAL A 35 6.96 -1.61 -4.53
CA VAL A 35 6.42 -0.87 -3.40
C VAL A 35 4.91 -0.67 -3.56
N ALA A 36 4.45 -0.42 -4.78
CA ALA A 36 3.02 -0.24 -5.03
C ALA A 36 2.24 -1.52 -4.72
N ALA A 37 2.77 -2.68 -5.09
CA ALA A 37 2.10 -3.95 -4.80
C ALA A 37 1.97 -4.13 -3.29
N ARG A 38 3.04 -3.85 -2.55
CA ARG A 38 3.01 -3.96 -1.10
C ARG A 38 1.99 -2.99 -0.50
N ALA A 39 1.95 -1.77 -1.03
CA ALA A 39 1.00 -0.77 -0.53
C ALA A 39 -0.44 -1.21 -0.71
N LEU A 40 -0.76 -1.77 -1.89
CA LEU A 40 -2.11 -2.26 -2.14
C LEU A 40 -2.49 -3.38 -1.19
N LEU A 41 -1.59 -4.32 -0.97
CA LEU A 41 -1.88 -5.44 -0.08
C LEU A 41 -1.98 -4.99 1.37
N ASP A 42 -1.07 -4.12 1.82
CA ASP A 42 -1.12 -3.62 3.19
C ASP A 42 -2.39 -2.81 3.44
N ALA A 43 -2.79 -1.99 2.48
CA ALA A 43 -3.99 -1.18 2.64
C ALA A 43 -5.23 -2.04 2.73
N THR A 44 -5.27 -3.15 1.99
CA THR A 44 -6.44 -4.01 2.02
C THR A 44 -6.60 -4.69 3.38
N ARG A 45 -5.52 -4.88 4.11
CA ARG A 45 -5.61 -5.45 5.46
C ARG A 45 -6.46 -4.58 6.37
N VAL A 46 -6.55 -3.29 6.08
CA VAL A 46 -7.32 -2.35 6.90
C VAL A 46 -8.43 -1.70 6.11
N ASP A 47 -8.84 -2.33 5.01
CA ASP A 47 -9.96 -1.88 4.18
C ASP A 47 -9.74 -0.51 3.58
N GLU A 48 -8.52 -0.21 3.18
CA GLU A 48 -8.18 1.07 2.56
C GLU A 48 -7.69 0.87 1.13
N THR A 49 -8.16 -0.17 0.46
CA THR A 49 -7.71 -0.49 -0.89
C THR A 49 -7.86 0.69 -1.84
N GLN A 50 -8.99 1.39 -1.79
CA GLN A 50 -9.21 2.50 -2.71
C GLN A 50 -8.22 3.64 -2.50
N LEU A 51 -7.84 3.89 -1.26
CA LEU A 51 -6.83 4.91 -1.00
C LEU A 51 -5.49 4.54 -1.64
N ALA A 52 -5.11 3.27 -1.52
CA ALA A 52 -3.88 2.81 -2.11
C ALA A 52 -3.96 2.83 -3.63
N GLU A 53 -5.13 2.50 -4.20
CA GLU A 53 -5.29 2.59 -5.66
C GLU A 53 -5.06 4.01 -6.15
N ARG A 54 -5.59 4.99 -5.44
CA ARG A 54 -5.38 6.38 -5.82
C ARG A 54 -3.93 6.79 -5.66
N ALA A 55 -3.30 6.35 -4.57
CA ALA A 55 -1.92 6.73 -4.31
C ALA A 55 -0.95 6.10 -5.30
N THR A 56 -1.18 4.84 -5.66
CA THR A 56 -0.25 4.11 -6.52
C THR A 56 -0.54 4.31 -8.01
N GLY A 57 -1.80 4.60 -8.34
CA GLY A 57 -2.22 4.65 -9.74
C GLY A 57 -2.51 3.28 -10.33
N TYR A 58 -2.48 2.23 -9.51
CA TYR A 58 -2.79 0.88 -9.94
C TYR A 58 -4.05 0.40 -9.24
N TYR A 59 -4.79 -0.48 -9.91
CA TYR A 59 -5.96 -1.10 -9.29
C TYR A 59 -5.60 -2.43 -8.65
N TRP A 60 -6.43 -2.84 -7.73
CA TRP A 60 -6.28 -4.14 -7.10
C TRP A 60 -6.23 -5.22 -8.18
N GLY A 61 -5.24 -6.09 -8.08
CA GLY A 61 -5.12 -7.20 -9.02
C GLY A 61 -4.41 -6.85 -10.33
N GLU A 62 -3.79 -5.68 -10.39
CA GLU A 62 -3.10 -5.23 -11.59
C GLU A 62 -2.14 -6.29 -12.10
N PRO A 63 -2.27 -6.73 -13.38
CA PRO A 63 -1.43 -7.84 -13.86
C PRO A 63 0.06 -7.58 -13.77
N CYS A 64 0.52 -6.36 -13.99
CA CYS A 64 1.95 -6.08 -13.96
C CYS A 64 2.53 -6.19 -12.54
N LEU A 65 1.67 -6.28 -11.53
CA LEU A 65 2.12 -6.40 -10.15
C LEU A 65 2.03 -7.84 -9.64
N HIS A 66 1.56 -8.78 -10.46
CA HIS A 66 1.35 -10.15 -9.98
C HIS A 66 2.64 -10.80 -9.51
N GLU A 67 3.76 -10.55 -10.19
CA GLU A 67 5.01 -11.15 -9.74
C GLU A 67 5.44 -10.62 -8.38
N TYR A 68 5.16 -9.36 -8.11
CA TYR A 68 5.49 -8.80 -6.80
C TYR A 68 4.55 -9.31 -5.73
N ALA A 69 3.28 -9.53 -6.08
CA ALA A 69 2.35 -10.15 -5.16
C ALA A 69 2.79 -11.56 -4.82
N GLU A 70 3.37 -12.28 -5.78
CA GLU A 70 3.88 -13.62 -5.51
C GLU A 70 5.05 -13.58 -4.53
N GLU A 71 5.94 -12.59 -4.66
CA GLU A 71 7.01 -12.43 -3.70
C GLU A 71 6.46 -12.19 -2.29
N ILE A 72 5.42 -11.38 -2.20
CA ILE A 72 4.81 -11.10 -0.91
C ILE A 72 4.14 -12.35 -0.35
N ARG A 73 3.51 -13.14 -1.20
CA ARG A 73 2.88 -14.38 -0.78
C ARG A 73 3.91 -15.34 -0.17
N ILE A 74 5.04 -15.48 -0.85
CA ILE A 74 6.09 -16.37 -0.38
C ILE A 74 6.64 -15.88 0.96
N GLU A 75 6.86 -14.59 1.06
CA GLU A 75 7.36 -14.01 2.31
C GLU A 75 6.36 -14.21 3.45
N ALA A 76 5.08 -14.00 3.15
CA ALA A 76 4.04 -14.16 4.17
C ALA A 76 3.96 -15.60 4.63
N GLU A 77 4.06 -16.54 3.70
CA GLU A 77 4.03 -17.95 4.05
C GLU A 77 5.20 -18.30 4.96
N ALA A 78 6.38 -17.79 4.65
CA ALA A 78 7.57 -18.06 5.46
C ALA A 78 7.45 -17.49 6.86
N LYS A 79 6.72 -16.38 7.01
CA LYS A 79 6.54 -15.74 8.31
C LYS A 79 5.32 -16.23 9.06
N GLY A 80 4.49 -17.06 8.43
CA GLY A 80 3.26 -17.51 9.05
C GLY A 80 2.16 -16.45 9.04
N ASP A 81 2.24 -15.48 8.14
CA ASP A 81 1.24 -14.41 8.03
C ASP A 81 0.14 -14.86 7.07
N ASP A 82 -0.81 -15.63 7.60
CA ASP A 82 -1.86 -16.22 6.77
C ASP A 82 -2.73 -15.18 6.08
N ARG A 83 -3.00 -14.09 6.75
CA ARG A 83 -3.84 -13.06 6.18
C ARG A 83 -3.20 -12.46 4.94
N MET A 84 -1.94 -12.09 5.05
CA MET A 84 -1.24 -11.50 3.92
C MET A 84 -1.08 -12.51 2.79
N GLU A 85 -0.83 -13.77 3.12
CA GLU A 85 -0.73 -14.81 2.10
C GLU A 85 -2.04 -14.90 1.31
N GLN A 86 -3.18 -14.90 2.00
CA GLN A 86 -4.47 -14.98 1.34
C GLN A 86 -4.74 -13.75 0.47
N LEU A 87 -4.37 -12.58 0.97
CA LEU A 87 -4.57 -11.36 0.19
C LEU A 87 -3.74 -11.39 -1.09
N ALA A 88 -2.49 -11.85 -0.99
CA ALA A 88 -1.64 -11.94 -2.17
C ALA A 88 -2.20 -12.93 -3.18
N ARG A 89 -2.76 -14.04 -2.72
CA ARG A 89 -3.40 -15.01 -3.62
C ARG A 89 -4.60 -14.41 -4.31
N ARG A 90 -5.42 -13.65 -3.57
CA ARG A 90 -6.57 -12.99 -4.18
C ARG A 90 -6.13 -11.97 -5.23
N PHE A 91 -5.07 -11.24 -4.93
CA PHE A 91 -4.55 -10.27 -5.87
C PHE A 91 -4.19 -10.94 -7.19
N GLN A 92 -3.52 -12.08 -7.10
CA GLN A 92 -3.07 -12.79 -8.30
C GLN A 92 -4.21 -13.43 -9.07
N ARG A 93 -5.32 -13.73 -8.42
CA ARG A 93 -6.45 -14.33 -9.10
C ARG A 93 -7.31 -13.34 -9.85
N LYS A 94 -7.17 -12.07 -9.54
CA LYS A 94 -7.95 -11.06 -10.23
C LYS A 94 -7.54 -10.98 -11.69
N LYS A 95 -8.49 -10.89 -12.58
CA LYS A 95 -8.21 -10.83 -14.00
C LYS A 95 -8.41 -9.47 -14.60
#